data_16a92b09c262c82fe63917423d402cae
#
_entry.id   16a92b09c262c82fe63917423d402cae
#
_cell.length_a   1.000
_cell.length_b   1.000
_cell.length_c   1.000
_cell.angle_alpha   90.00
_cell.angle_beta   90.00
_cell.angle_gamma   90.00
#
_symmetry.space_group_name_H-M   'P 1'
#
loop_
_entity.id
_entity.type
_entity.pdbx_description
1 polymer ?
#
loop_
_entity_poly.entity_id
_entity_poly.type
_entity_poly.pdbx_seq_one_letter_code
_entity_poly.pdbx_strand_id
1 'polypeptide(L)'
;MLNPIFQIWGISFVKDTMYYIGFLWFVLIIIRILEFQEIQTIKVGIQLFLSMLLLCSFRNNGIYIIVPTIILLGIFFHKRAAINKMLLINLVGIIAFFGGWTHLLTLNNIPQPVEEALSMPFQQTARLVSQKNLDYNDEQVLMKLFKGNDLRTLYNPEFADPVKFSFEWGKENRNEWKKIYLKYLRLYPDVYLEAFLNQNYGYFYPMSKATDLGSYVIPTNKELKTDIIVLHMNSAFTKEQYIISRIPELYQSIPFISLIYNCSFYTWFVLFLFGLSVISKKNKSIIVGLPIALSLGVCFLSPVDTCIRYMLAIIVTFPIFLSYCISEWKK
;
A
#
# COMPACT_ATOMS: atom_id res chain seq x y z
N MET A 1 -18.54 -2.09 -9.94
CA MET A 1 -18.07 -1.40 -11.16
C MET A 1 -18.69 -0.01 -11.38
N LEU A 2 -19.76 0.36 -10.67
CA LEU A 2 -20.39 1.70 -10.77
C LEU A 2 -19.66 2.79 -9.96
N ASN A 3 -18.64 2.44 -9.18
CA ASN A 3 -17.88 3.44 -8.43
C ASN A 3 -16.97 4.21 -9.39
N PRO A 4 -17.13 5.54 -9.51
CA PRO A 4 -16.37 6.38 -10.45
C PRO A 4 -14.85 6.34 -10.25
N ILE A 5 -14.39 6.00 -9.06
CA ILE A 5 -12.95 5.82 -8.77
C ILE A 5 -12.33 4.82 -9.75
N PHE A 6 -12.96 3.66 -9.97
CA PHE A 6 -12.40 2.64 -10.85
C PHE A 6 -12.41 3.03 -12.31
N GLN A 7 -13.34 3.88 -12.74
CA GLN A 7 -13.36 4.41 -14.09
C GLN A 7 -12.18 5.36 -14.31
N ILE A 8 -11.93 6.26 -13.38
CA ILE A 8 -10.80 7.21 -13.43
C ILE A 8 -9.47 6.47 -13.42
N TRP A 9 -9.28 5.57 -12.47
CA TRP A 9 -8.03 4.82 -12.36
C TRP A 9 -7.87 3.76 -13.44
N GLY A 10 -8.96 3.22 -14.00
CA GLY A 10 -8.94 2.27 -15.11
C GLY A 10 -8.43 2.84 -16.42
N ILE A 11 -8.67 4.14 -16.66
CA ILE A 11 -8.12 4.85 -17.84
C ILE A 11 -6.74 5.47 -17.58
N SER A 12 -6.30 5.51 -16.32
CA SER A 12 -4.99 6.03 -15.96
C SER A 12 -3.90 4.99 -16.21
N PHE A 13 -2.81 5.38 -16.88
CA PHE A 13 -1.69 4.49 -17.15
C PHE A 13 -0.78 4.36 -15.91
N VAL A 14 -1.28 3.66 -14.87
CA VAL A 14 -0.57 3.47 -13.62
C VAL A 14 -0.52 1.99 -13.22
N LYS A 15 0.58 1.59 -12.62
CA LYS A 15 0.81 0.21 -12.15
C LYS A 15 -0.24 -0.27 -11.14
N ASP A 16 -0.84 0.65 -10.41
CA ASP A 16 -1.82 0.36 -9.35
C ASP A 16 -3.11 -0.25 -9.88
N THR A 17 -3.48 0.02 -11.14
CA THR A 17 -4.63 -0.60 -11.79
C THR A 17 -4.49 -2.11 -11.87
N MET A 18 -3.34 -2.61 -12.34
CA MET A 18 -3.07 -4.05 -12.40
C MET A 18 -2.94 -4.66 -11.00
N TYR A 19 -2.40 -3.90 -10.03
CA TYR A 19 -2.29 -4.35 -8.65
C TYR A 19 -3.65 -4.61 -8.03
N TYR A 20 -4.62 -3.67 -8.07
CA TYR A 20 -5.92 -3.90 -7.44
C TYR A 20 -6.76 -4.97 -8.15
N ILE A 21 -6.60 -5.15 -9.48
CA ILE A 21 -7.24 -6.25 -10.21
C ILE A 21 -6.67 -7.60 -9.71
N GLY A 22 -5.35 -7.71 -9.63
CA GLY A 22 -4.68 -8.90 -9.08
C GLY A 22 -5.09 -9.17 -7.64
N PHE A 23 -5.24 -8.13 -6.82
CA PHE A 23 -5.66 -8.23 -5.43
C PHE A 23 -7.10 -8.73 -5.29
N LEU A 24 -8.01 -8.18 -6.08
CA LEU A 24 -9.39 -8.67 -6.14
C LEU A 24 -9.43 -10.15 -6.53
N TRP A 25 -8.69 -10.52 -7.58
CA TRP A 25 -8.61 -11.90 -8.02
C TRP A 25 -8.05 -12.83 -6.94
N PHE A 26 -7.00 -12.41 -6.24
CA PHE A 26 -6.41 -13.14 -5.12
C PHE A 26 -7.43 -13.40 -4.01
N VAL A 27 -8.17 -12.37 -3.56
CA VAL A 27 -9.22 -12.51 -2.54
C VAL A 27 -10.34 -13.44 -2.99
N LEU A 28 -10.78 -13.35 -4.25
CA LEU A 28 -11.81 -14.25 -4.81
C LEU A 28 -11.36 -15.72 -4.85
N ILE A 29 -10.07 -15.97 -5.14
CA ILE A 29 -9.52 -17.33 -5.10
C ILE A 29 -9.47 -17.86 -3.67
N ILE A 30 -9.11 -17.03 -2.68
CA ILE A 30 -9.15 -17.42 -1.27
C ILE A 30 -10.57 -17.83 -0.87
N ILE A 31 -11.58 -17.04 -1.21
CA ILE A 31 -12.99 -17.36 -0.94
C ILE A 31 -13.35 -18.69 -1.62
N ARG A 32 -12.94 -18.89 -2.86
CA ARG A 32 -13.18 -20.14 -3.58
C ARG A 32 -12.56 -21.34 -2.87
N ILE A 33 -11.33 -21.23 -2.37
CA ILE A 33 -10.65 -22.31 -1.64
C ILE A 33 -11.39 -22.62 -0.32
N LEU A 34 -11.97 -21.59 0.35
CA LEU A 34 -12.66 -21.74 1.62
C LEU A 34 -14.06 -22.38 1.47
N GLU A 35 -14.78 -22.09 0.40
CA GLU A 35 -16.20 -22.47 0.25
C GLU A 35 -16.42 -23.76 -0.54
N PHE A 36 -15.57 -24.07 -1.52
CA PHE A 36 -15.79 -25.27 -2.35
C PHE A 36 -15.06 -26.48 -1.76
N GLN A 37 -15.80 -27.57 -1.54
CA GLN A 37 -15.27 -28.82 -0.99
C GLN A 37 -14.40 -29.58 -2.00
N GLU A 38 -14.82 -29.59 -3.25
CA GLU A 38 -14.09 -30.20 -4.37
C GLU A 38 -13.36 -29.14 -5.19
N ILE A 39 -12.07 -29.04 -5.00
CA ILE A 39 -11.24 -28.08 -5.69
C ILE A 39 -10.40 -28.81 -6.74
N GLN A 40 -10.47 -28.38 -7.99
CA GLN A 40 -9.50 -28.73 -9.02
C GLN A 40 -8.17 -28.06 -8.67
N THR A 41 -7.36 -28.72 -7.82
CA THR A 41 -6.17 -28.12 -7.20
C THR A 41 -5.17 -27.54 -8.19
N ILE A 42 -5.00 -28.18 -9.37
CA ILE A 42 -4.10 -27.68 -10.41
C ILE A 42 -4.61 -26.37 -10.98
N LYS A 43 -5.87 -26.32 -11.40
CA LYS A 43 -6.47 -25.11 -12.01
C LYS A 43 -6.51 -23.94 -11.02
N VAL A 44 -6.91 -24.20 -9.79
CA VAL A 44 -6.96 -23.18 -8.73
C VAL A 44 -5.55 -22.75 -8.34
N GLY A 45 -4.60 -23.69 -8.28
CA GLY A 45 -3.19 -23.38 -8.02
C GLY A 45 -2.58 -22.45 -9.08
N ILE A 46 -2.84 -22.70 -10.36
CA ILE A 46 -2.39 -21.81 -11.45
C ILE A 46 -3.01 -20.41 -11.30
N GLN A 47 -4.31 -20.32 -11.05
CA GLN A 47 -4.99 -19.04 -10.84
C GLN A 47 -4.43 -18.27 -9.62
N LEU A 48 -4.17 -19.00 -8.52
CA LEU A 48 -3.56 -18.43 -7.32
C LEU A 48 -2.16 -17.88 -7.64
N PHE A 49 -1.32 -18.68 -8.32
CA PHE A 49 0.02 -18.25 -8.72
C PHE A 49 -0.01 -17.00 -9.59
N LEU A 50 -0.86 -16.96 -10.61
CA LEU A 50 -1.00 -15.80 -11.50
C LEU A 50 -1.47 -14.54 -10.77
N SER A 51 -2.42 -14.66 -9.83
CA SER A 51 -2.85 -13.52 -9.02
C SER A 51 -1.74 -13.00 -8.11
N MET A 52 -0.97 -13.90 -7.47
CA MET A 52 0.18 -13.53 -6.66
C MET A 52 1.31 -12.90 -7.50
N LEU A 53 1.52 -13.42 -8.72
CA LEU A 53 2.48 -12.86 -9.67
C LEU A 53 2.12 -11.42 -10.02
N LEU A 54 0.85 -11.13 -10.33
CA LEU A 54 0.38 -9.76 -10.58
C LEU A 54 0.65 -8.86 -9.37
N LEU A 55 0.34 -9.31 -8.16
CA LEU A 55 0.58 -8.53 -6.93
C LEU A 55 2.06 -8.17 -6.77
N CYS A 56 2.96 -9.13 -6.92
CA CYS A 56 4.40 -8.91 -6.72
C CYS A 56 5.04 -8.12 -7.87
N SER A 57 4.55 -8.28 -9.11
CA SER A 57 5.11 -7.59 -10.28
C SER A 57 4.79 -6.10 -10.31
N PHE A 58 3.59 -5.72 -9.83
CA PHE A 58 3.16 -4.31 -9.85
C PHE A 58 3.44 -3.55 -8.56
N ARG A 59 3.59 -4.27 -7.42
CA ARG A 59 4.04 -3.67 -6.15
C ARG A 59 4.89 -4.65 -5.34
N ASN A 60 6.10 -4.23 -4.97
CA ASN A 60 6.99 -5.02 -4.11
C ASN A 60 6.35 -5.39 -2.76
N ASN A 61 5.42 -4.56 -2.28
CA ASN A 61 4.69 -4.79 -1.03
C ASN A 61 3.71 -5.97 -1.10
N GLY A 62 3.39 -6.49 -2.30
CA GLY A 62 2.53 -7.65 -2.47
C GLY A 62 3.00 -8.87 -1.70
N ILE A 63 4.33 -9.08 -1.58
CA ILE A 63 4.89 -10.23 -0.86
C ILE A 63 4.52 -10.22 0.64
N TYR A 64 4.45 -9.04 1.27
CA TYR A 64 4.08 -8.91 2.69
C TYR A 64 2.62 -9.24 2.97
N ILE A 65 1.78 -9.23 1.94
CA ILE A 65 0.37 -9.62 2.02
C ILE A 65 0.21 -11.10 1.72
N ILE A 66 0.88 -11.59 0.68
CA ILE A 66 0.77 -12.97 0.20
C ILE A 66 1.27 -13.96 1.24
N VAL A 67 2.50 -13.76 1.76
CA VAL A 67 3.15 -14.74 2.64
C VAL A 67 2.32 -15.03 3.89
N PRO A 68 1.92 -14.05 4.71
CA PRO A 68 1.12 -14.32 5.90
C PRO A 68 -0.26 -14.94 5.56
N THR A 69 -0.87 -14.50 4.45
CA THR A 69 -2.18 -15.01 4.03
C THR A 69 -2.11 -16.49 3.64
N ILE A 70 -1.12 -16.89 2.85
CA ILE A 70 -0.94 -18.29 2.43
C ILE A 70 -0.56 -19.18 3.62
N ILE A 71 0.26 -18.67 4.55
CA ILE A 71 0.60 -19.40 5.79
C ILE A 71 -0.66 -19.65 6.63
N LEU A 72 -1.48 -18.62 6.87
CA LEU A 72 -2.72 -18.77 7.64
C LEU A 72 -3.69 -19.74 6.96
N LEU A 73 -3.82 -19.65 5.63
CA LEU A 73 -4.64 -20.58 4.85
C LEU A 73 -4.12 -22.03 4.97
N GLY A 74 -2.81 -22.24 4.94
CA GLY A 74 -2.16 -23.53 5.16
C GLY A 74 -2.43 -24.10 6.56
N ILE A 75 -2.34 -23.27 7.59
CA ILE A 75 -2.70 -23.65 8.96
C ILE A 75 -4.17 -24.06 9.04
N PHE A 76 -5.07 -23.31 8.41
CA PHE A 76 -6.50 -23.63 8.39
C PHE A 76 -6.78 -24.99 7.72
N PHE A 77 -6.10 -25.28 6.63
CA PHE A 77 -6.23 -26.54 5.88
C PHE A 77 -5.21 -27.63 6.27
N HIS A 78 -4.62 -27.58 7.47
CA HIS A 78 -3.56 -28.52 7.87
C HIS A 78 -3.91 -30.01 7.70
N LYS A 79 -5.20 -30.37 7.76
CA LYS A 79 -5.70 -31.76 7.55
C LYS A 79 -5.95 -32.12 6.08
N ARG A 80 -5.84 -31.17 5.13
CA ARG A 80 -6.08 -31.37 3.70
C ARG A 80 -4.78 -31.32 2.90
N ALA A 81 -4.09 -32.46 2.84
CA ALA A 81 -2.75 -32.57 2.24
C ALA A 81 -2.67 -32.02 0.80
N ALA A 82 -3.68 -32.27 -0.05
CA ALA A 82 -3.67 -31.79 -1.43
C ALA A 82 -3.70 -30.27 -1.53
N ILE A 83 -4.52 -29.61 -0.69
CA ILE A 83 -4.60 -28.13 -0.64
C ILE A 83 -3.28 -27.58 -0.10
N ASN A 84 -2.76 -28.14 1.00
CA ASN A 84 -1.50 -27.68 1.57
C ASN A 84 -0.33 -27.82 0.63
N LYS A 85 -0.24 -28.94 -0.12
CA LYS A 85 0.77 -29.11 -1.16
C LYS A 85 0.66 -28.04 -2.24
N MET A 86 -0.56 -27.74 -2.70
CA MET A 86 -0.80 -26.68 -3.67
C MET A 86 -0.36 -25.32 -3.13
N LEU A 87 -0.76 -24.96 -1.89
CA LEU A 87 -0.38 -23.69 -1.25
C LEU A 87 1.13 -23.56 -1.08
N LEU A 88 1.80 -24.64 -0.64
CA LEU A 88 3.26 -24.67 -0.46
C LEU A 88 3.99 -24.49 -1.80
N ILE A 89 3.57 -25.20 -2.85
CA ILE A 89 4.16 -25.04 -4.20
C ILE A 89 4.02 -23.59 -4.67
N ASN A 90 2.85 -22.99 -4.50
CA ASN A 90 2.60 -21.60 -4.87
C ASN A 90 3.46 -20.64 -4.06
N LEU A 91 3.57 -20.84 -2.75
CA LEU A 91 4.39 -20.00 -1.87
C LEU A 91 5.89 -20.08 -2.24
N VAL A 92 6.41 -21.28 -2.43
CA VAL A 92 7.80 -21.48 -2.86
C VAL A 92 8.02 -20.86 -4.24
N GLY A 93 7.09 -21.06 -5.17
CA GLY A 93 7.16 -20.51 -6.52
C GLY A 93 7.22 -18.98 -6.53
N ILE A 94 6.37 -18.30 -5.75
CA ILE A 94 6.37 -16.82 -5.71
C ILE A 94 7.60 -16.26 -5.00
N ILE A 95 8.09 -16.92 -3.94
CA ILE A 95 9.34 -16.51 -3.26
C ILE A 95 10.53 -16.68 -4.20
N ALA A 96 10.61 -17.79 -4.92
CA ALA A 96 11.67 -18.04 -5.89
C ALA A 96 11.62 -17.03 -7.05
N PHE A 97 10.41 -16.73 -7.56
CA PHE A 97 10.23 -15.71 -8.59
C PHE A 97 10.68 -14.33 -8.10
N PHE A 98 10.19 -13.90 -6.93
CA PHE A 98 10.53 -12.59 -6.36
C PHE A 98 12.03 -12.48 -6.05
N GLY A 99 12.63 -13.51 -5.44
CA GLY A 99 14.06 -13.57 -5.18
C GLY A 99 14.92 -13.60 -6.45
N GLY A 100 14.51 -14.38 -7.46
CA GLY A 100 15.16 -14.42 -8.77
C GLY A 100 15.07 -13.08 -9.51
N TRP A 101 13.90 -12.44 -9.48
CA TRP A 101 13.67 -11.13 -10.07
C TRP A 101 14.56 -10.05 -9.42
N THR A 102 14.57 -9.97 -8.10
CA THR A 102 15.42 -9.00 -7.37
C THR A 102 16.91 -9.26 -7.63
N HIS A 103 17.33 -10.53 -7.73
CA HIS A 103 18.70 -10.87 -8.07
C HIS A 103 19.07 -10.44 -9.49
N LEU A 104 18.20 -10.67 -10.47
CA LEU A 104 18.39 -10.21 -11.85
C LEU A 104 18.52 -8.68 -11.95
N LEU A 105 17.69 -7.95 -11.21
CA LEU A 105 17.77 -6.49 -11.16
C LEU A 105 19.12 -6.03 -10.58
N THR A 106 19.59 -6.70 -9.52
CA THR A 106 20.89 -6.38 -8.90
C THR A 106 22.05 -6.67 -9.86
N LEU A 107 22.02 -7.78 -10.59
CA LEU A 107 23.05 -8.12 -11.59
C LEU A 107 23.13 -7.08 -12.72
N ASN A 108 22.02 -6.47 -13.08
CA ASN A 108 21.97 -5.41 -14.11
C ASN A 108 22.16 -4.01 -13.54
N ASN A 109 22.60 -3.86 -12.29
CA ASN A 109 22.79 -2.58 -11.60
C ASN A 109 21.54 -1.69 -11.58
N ILE A 110 20.34 -2.30 -11.62
CA ILE A 110 19.09 -1.56 -11.50
C ILE A 110 18.82 -1.31 -10.01
N PRO A 111 18.69 -0.04 -9.58
CA PRO A 111 18.49 0.31 -8.18
C PRO A 111 17.23 -0.36 -7.62
N GLN A 112 17.38 -1.03 -6.49
CA GLN A 112 16.23 -1.57 -5.76
C GLN A 112 15.64 -0.45 -4.89
N PRO A 113 14.32 -0.27 -4.86
CA PRO A 113 13.69 0.80 -4.07
C PRO A 113 13.63 0.45 -2.58
N VAL A 114 14.79 0.20 -1.96
CA VAL A 114 14.91 0.09 -0.48
C VAL A 114 14.40 1.36 0.20
N GLU A 115 14.45 2.46 -0.52
CA GLU A 115 13.99 3.79 -0.18
C GLU A 115 12.53 3.83 0.26
N GLU A 116 11.68 3.11 -0.44
CA GLU A 116 10.24 3.09 -0.15
C GLU A 116 9.92 2.49 1.24
N ALA A 117 10.68 1.49 1.66
CA ALA A 117 10.49 0.86 2.97
C ALA A 117 10.92 1.76 4.14
N LEU A 118 11.73 2.78 3.90
CA LEU A 118 12.26 3.67 4.92
C LEU A 118 11.56 5.04 4.98
N SER A 119 10.51 5.26 4.20
CA SER A 119 9.78 6.53 4.17
C SER A 119 9.30 6.95 5.56
N MET A 120 8.61 6.07 6.28
CA MET A 120 8.14 6.35 7.65
C MET A 120 9.30 6.56 8.64
N PRO A 121 10.34 5.71 8.72
CA PRO A 121 11.48 5.94 9.58
C PRO A 121 12.22 7.27 9.32
N PHE A 122 12.34 7.70 8.05
CA PHE A 122 12.94 8.99 7.73
C PHE A 122 12.08 10.17 8.17
N GLN A 123 10.77 10.06 7.99
CA GLN A 123 9.81 11.04 8.49
C GLN A 123 9.86 11.19 10.01
N GLN A 124 9.99 10.09 10.72
CA GLN A 124 10.20 10.06 12.18
C GLN A 124 11.51 10.75 12.58
N THR A 125 12.59 10.53 11.80
CA THR A 125 13.87 11.22 12.03
C THR A 125 13.74 12.72 11.82
N ALA A 126 13.06 13.17 10.78
CA ALA A 126 12.87 14.59 10.50
C ALA A 126 12.04 15.27 11.60
N ARG A 127 10.96 14.62 12.07
CA ARG A 127 10.18 15.12 13.21
C ARG A 127 11.01 15.21 14.49
N LEU A 128 11.83 14.19 14.76
CA LEU A 128 12.72 14.19 15.91
C LEU A 128 13.62 15.45 15.91
N VAL A 129 14.31 15.70 14.78
CA VAL A 129 15.18 16.87 14.61
C VAL A 129 14.40 18.19 14.74
N SER A 130 13.14 18.22 14.28
CA SER A 130 12.31 19.42 14.35
C SER A 130 11.83 19.75 15.78
N GLN A 131 11.73 18.75 16.67
CA GLN A 131 11.14 18.92 17.99
C GLN A 131 12.13 18.81 19.16
N LYS A 132 13.26 18.14 18.97
CA LYS A 132 14.22 17.88 20.04
C LYS A 132 15.61 18.40 19.66
N ASN A 133 16.33 18.87 20.66
CA ASN A 133 17.75 19.15 20.52
C ASN A 133 18.51 17.83 20.67
N LEU A 134 19.24 17.46 19.65
CA LEU A 134 20.07 16.25 19.59
C LEU A 134 21.48 16.56 20.10
N ASP A 135 22.25 15.51 20.39
CA ASP A 135 23.70 15.68 20.60
C ASP A 135 24.32 16.30 19.34
N TYR A 136 25.19 17.27 19.52
CA TYR A 136 25.82 18.01 18.42
C TYR A 136 26.43 17.08 17.35
N ASN A 137 27.14 16.04 17.79
CA ASN A 137 27.77 15.09 16.88
C ASN A 137 26.72 14.32 16.05
N ASP A 138 25.61 13.85 16.68
CA ASP A 138 24.55 13.12 15.99
C ASP A 138 23.83 14.04 14.97
N GLU A 139 23.62 15.30 15.33
CA GLU A 139 22.99 16.27 14.43
C GLU A 139 23.88 16.55 13.20
N GLN A 140 25.19 16.70 13.38
CA GLN A 140 26.13 16.87 12.27
C GLN A 140 26.18 15.64 11.36
N VAL A 141 26.15 14.44 11.95
CA VAL A 141 26.08 13.20 11.18
C VAL A 141 24.78 13.14 10.37
N LEU A 142 23.62 13.42 10.98
CA LEU A 142 22.35 13.44 10.25
C LEU A 142 22.37 14.48 9.11
N MET A 143 22.86 15.69 9.35
CA MET A 143 22.99 16.71 8.30
C MET A 143 23.83 16.20 7.11
N LYS A 144 24.95 15.54 7.37
CA LYS A 144 25.77 14.91 6.32
C LYS A 144 25.02 13.82 5.59
N LEU A 145 24.34 12.92 6.31
CA LEU A 145 23.59 11.79 5.73
C LEU A 145 22.41 12.26 4.84
N PHE A 146 21.86 13.44 5.11
CA PHE A 146 20.78 14.03 4.32
C PHE A 146 21.30 15.15 3.36
N LYS A 147 22.48 14.97 2.80
CA LYS A 147 23.10 15.84 1.76
C LYS A 147 23.21 17.30 2.17
N GLY A 148 23.48 17.57 3.44
CA GLY A 148 23.59 18.93 3.96
C GLY A 148 22.27 19.66 4.17
N ASN A 149 21.13 18.99 3.97
CA ASN A 149 19.82 19.60 4.19
C ASN A 149 19.45 19.64 5.68
N ASP A 150 18.85 20.73 6.08
CA ASP A 150 18.22 20.82 7.41
C ASP A 150 16.88 20.07 7.40
N LEU A 151 16.81 19.00 8.16
CA LEU A 151 15.60 18.17 8.27
C LEU A 151 14.39 18.92 8.85
N ARG A 152 14.62 20.01 9.59
CA ARG A 152 13.54 20.87 10.12
C ARG A 152 12.78 21.54 8.98
N THR A 153 13.47 21.94 7.91
CA THR A 153 12.85 22.60 6.76
C THR A 153 12.21 21.62 5.78
N LEU A 154 12.70 20.38 5.74
CA LEU A 154 12.17 19.33 4.89
C LEU A 154 10.96 18.61 5.51
N TYR A 155 10.78 18.69 6.82
CA TYR A 155 9.72 17.98 7.51
C TYR A 155 8.34 18.51 7.11
N ASN A 156 7.53 17.63 6.52
CA ASN A 156 6.11 17.86 6.27
C ASN A 156 5.33 16.68 6.87
N PRO A 157 4.39 16.90 7.83
CA PRO A 157 3.66 15.82 8.50
C PRO A 157 2.93 14.86 7.57
N GLU A 158 2.49 15.32 6.41
CA GLU A 158 1.65 14.56 5.48
C GLU A 158 2.44 13.92 4.33
N PHE A 159 3.74 14.27 4.17
CA PHE A 159 4.49 13.92 2.99
C PHE A 159 5.98 13.66 3.28
N ALA A 160 6.40 12.40 3.22
CA ALA A 160 7.74 11.97 3.57
C ALA A 160 8.78 12.07 2.43
N ASP A 161 8.34 12.22 1.18
CA ASP A 161 9.24 12.16 0.02
C ASP A 161 10.37 13.19 0.04
N PRO A 162 10.19 14.47 0.46
CA PRO A 162 11.28 15.43 0.52
C PRO A 162 12.44 14.96 1.42
N VAL A 163 12.11 14.37 2.56
CA VAL A 163 13.09 13.81 3.49
C VAL A 163 13.75 12.57 2.89
N LYS A 164 12.96 11.66 2.33
CA LYS A 164 13.46 10.41 1.73
C LYS A 164 14.46 10.66 0.59
N PHE A 165 14.16 11.59 -0.32
CA PHE A 165 15.01 11.90 -1.47
C PHE A 165 16.27 12.71 -1.11
N SER A 166 16.31 13.33 0.07
CA SER A 166 17.49 14.02 0.55
C SER A 166 18.53 13.06 1.14
N PHE A 167 18.19 11.80 1.46
CA PHE A 167 19.13 10.86 2.04
C PHE A 167 20.20 10.39 1.05
N GLU A 168 21.45 10.35 1.49
CA GLU A 168 22.57 9.84 0.72
C GLU A 168 22.69 8.32 0.87
N TRP A 169 22.29 7.59 -0.19
CA TRP A 169 22.17 6.14 -0.16
C TRP A 169 23.52 5.44 -0.11
N GLY A 170 23.66 4.46 0.78
CA GLY A 170 24.83 3.62 0.98
C GLY A 170 24.63 2.69 2.15
N LYS A 171 25.34 1.54 2.15
CA LYS A 171 25.24 0.57 3.25
C LYS A 171 25.76 1.15 4.57
N GLU A 172 26.86 1.90 4.50
CA GLU A 172 27.48 2.54 5.67
C GLU A 172 26.56 3.64 6.21
N ASN A 173 26.08 4.54 5.34
CA ASN A 173 25.18 5.62 5.69
C ASN A 173 23.88 5.11 6.36
N ARG A 174 23.30 4.02 5.82
CA ARG A 174 22.12 3.39 6.44
C ARG A 174 22.42 2.82 7.83
N ASN A 175 23.60 2.22 8.02
CA ASN A 175 23.98 1.66 9.31
C ASN A 175 24.23 2.78 10.35
N GLU A 176 24.84 3.88 9.94
CA GLU A 176 25.09 5.03 10.79
C GLU A 176 23.77 5.72 11.18
N TRP A 177 22.91 6.01 10.21
CA TRP A 177 21.57 6.51 10.47
C TRP A 177 20.77 5.58 11.40
N LYS A 178 20.79 4.27 11.18
CA LYS A 178 20.08 3.30 12.00
C LYS A 178 20.50 3.31 13.46
N LYS A 179 21.80 3.52 13.74
CA LYS A 179 22.30 3.66 15.12
C LYS A 179 21.68 4.86 15.82
N ILE A 180 21.70 6.02 15.15
CA ILE A 180 21.10 7.26 15.66
C ILE A 180 19.59 7.10 15.83
N TYR A 181 18.90 6.56 14.80
CA TYR A 181 17.47 6.29 14.84
C TYR A 181 17.07 5.43 16.05
N LEU A 182 17.75 4.32 16.30
CA LEU A 182 17.45 3.43 17.44
C LEU A 182 17.82 4.03 18.79
N LYS A 183 18.87 4.87 18.86
CA LYS A 183 19.23 5.61 20.07
C LYS A 183 18.07 6.51 20.51
N TYR A 184 17.57 7.33 19.59
CA TYR A 184 16.55 8.33 19.91
C TYR A 184 15.13 7.75 19.96
N LEU A 185 14.85 6.65 19.26
CA LEU A 185 13.58 5.91 19.40
C LEU A 185 13.38 5.44 20.86
N ARG A 186 14.46 5.06 21.56
CA ARG A 186 14.39 4.66 22.96
C ARG A 186 14.22 5.84 23.91
N LEU A 187 14.76 7.00 23.55
CA LEU A 187 14.71 8.21 24.37
C LEU A 187 13.41 8.99 24.22
N TYR A 188 12.87 9.03 22.99
CA TYR A 188 11.71 9.84 22.63
C TYR A 188 10.69 9.02 21.79
N PRO A 189 10.16 7.89 22.31
CA PRO A 189 9.21 7.05 21.56
C PRO A 189 7.91 7.77 21.21
N ASP A 190 7.52 8.76 22.02
CA ASP A 190 6.39 9.66 21.83
C ASP A 190 6.48 10.42 20.49
N VAL A 191 7.65 11.02 20.20
CA VAL A 191 7.88 11.77 18.96
C VAL A 191 7.76 10.88 17.72
N TYR A 192 8.24 9.64 17.81
CA TYR A 192 8.14 8.66 16.73
C TYR A 192 6.70 8.22 16.50
N LEU A 193 5.95 8.00 17.59
CA LEU A 193 4.52 7.67 17.49
C LEU A 193 3.73 8.85 16.91
N GLU A 194 3.99 10.06 17.33
CA GLU A 194 3.34 11.26 16.79
C GLU A 194 3.64 11.46 15.30
N ALA A 195 4.89 11.19 14.85
CA ALA A 195 5.22 11.25 13.41
C ALA A 195 4.37 10.26 12.61
N PHE A 196 4.23 9.03 13.13
CA PHE A 196 3.39 8.01 12.52
C PHE A 196 1.91 8.42 12.49
N LEU A 197 1.37 8.93 13.60
CA LEU A 197 -0.02 9.35 13.70
C LEU A 197 -0.32 10.55 12.79
N ASN A 198 0.60 11.51 12.70
CA ASN A 198 0.43 12.68 11.83
C ASN A 198 0.45 12.30 10.35
N GLN A 199 1.38 11.44 9.94
CA GLN A 199 1.46 10.99 8.55
C GLN A 199 0.27 10.12 8.14
N ASN A 200 -0.45 9.54 9.10
CA ASN A 200 -1.60 8.69 8.86
C ASN A 200 -2.93 9.31 9.32
N TYR A 201 -2.90 10.59 9.70
CA TYR A 201 -4.06 11.28 10.25
C TYR A 201 -5.29 11.14 9.36
N GLY A 202 -5.13 11.34 8.07
CA GLY A 202 -6.24 11.33 7.14
C GLY A 202 -6.83 9.93 6.87
N TYR A 203 -6.09 8.84 7.14
CA TYR A 203 -6.67 7.49 7.11
C TYR A 203 -7.62 7.21 8.28
N PHE A 204 -7.55 7.99 9.37
CA PHE A 204 -8.38 7.81 10.55
C PHE A 204 -9.43 8.91 10.72
N TYR A 205 -9.18 10.12 10.20
CA TYR A 205 -10.08 11.24 10.37
C TYR A 205 -11.24 11.22 9.35
N PRO A 206 -12.52 11.14 9.81
CA PRO A 206 -13.65 10.94 8.91
C PRO A 206 -13.90 12.07 7.90
N MET A 207 -13.42 13.27 8.19
CA MET A 207 -13.57 14.45 7.31
C MET A 207 -12.37 14.69 6.40
N SER A 208 -11.37 13.79 6.40
CA SER A 208 -10.21 13.91 5.52
C SER A 208 -10.61 13.79 4.06
N LYS A 209 -9.93 14.56 3.22
CA LYS A 209 -10.07 14.46 1.76
C LYS A 209 -8.91 13.68 1.19
N ALA A 210 -9.18 12.83 0.21
CA ALA A 210 -8.12 12.14 -0.50
C ALA A 210 -7.25 13.12 -1.30
N THR A 211 -5.94 12.94 -1.22
CA THR A 211 -4.96 13.91 -1.75
C THR A 211 -4.71 13.77 -3.25
N ASP A 212 -4.96 12.60 -3.84
CA ASP A 212 -4.56 12.26 -5.21
C ASP A 212 -5.71 12.02 -6.20
N LEU A 213 -6.93 12.46 -5.87
CA LEU A 213 -8.12 12.19 -6.67
C LEU A 213 -8.11 12.83 -8.07
N GLY A 214 -7.39 13.93 -8.26
CA GLY A 214 -7.37 14.67 -9.52
C GLY A 214 -6.02 14.68 -10.24
N SER A 215 -4.94 14.36 -9.54
CA SER A 215 -3.58 14.63 -10.03
C SER A 215 -3.13 13.80 -11.25
N TYR A 216 -3.81 12.69 -11.54
CA TYR A 216 -3.47 11.81 -12.68
C TYR A 216 -4.44 11.91 -13.87
N VAL A 217 -5.52 12.64 -13.72
CA VAL A 217 -6.55 12.79 -14.77
C VAL A 217 -6.33 14.06 -15.59
N ILE A 218 -5.64 15.05 -15.03
CA ILE A 218 -5.34 16.30 -15.73
C ILE A 218 -3.93 16.18 -16.33
N PRO A 219 -3.82 16.06 -17.63
CA PRO A 219 -2.59 16.44 -18.28
C PRO A 219 -2.44 17.95 -18.08
N THR A 220 -1.48 18.35 -17.28
CA THR A 220 -0.98 19.75 -17.37
C THR A 220 -0.50 19.94 -18.80
N ASN A 221 -0.81 21.09 -19.43
CA ASN A 221 -0.38 21.47 -20.79
C ASN A 221 1.16 21.52 -20.97
N LYS A 222 1.91 20.77 -20.19
CA LYS A 222 3.35 20.61 -20.25
C LYS A 222 3.66 19.26 -20.87
N GLU A 223 4.47 19.28 -21.93
CA GLU A 223 5.09 18.08 -22.49
C GLU A 223 5.73 17.29 -21.34
N LEU A 224 5.22 16.08 -21.07
CA LEU A 224 5.92 15.14 -20.22
C LEU A 224 7.11 14.62 -21.02
N LYS A 225 8.25 15.27 -20.85
CA LYS A 225 9.52 14.79 -21.37
C LYS A 225 10.08 13.78 -20.38
N THR A 226 10.01 12.51 -20.74
CA THR A 226 10.90 11.51 -20.20
C THR A 226 12.05 11.31 -21.19
N ASP A 227 13.21 10.86 -20.76
CA ASP A 227 14.38 10.62 -21.64
C ASP A 227 14.12 9.63 -22.79
N ILE A 228 12.97 8.95 -22.77
CA ILE A 228 12.63 7.87 -23.70
C ILE A 228 11.37 8.17 -24.51
N ILE A 229 10.38 8.87 -23.95
CA ILE A 229 9.07 9.08 -24.59
C ILE A 229 8.61 10.53 -24.41
N VAL A 230 8.31 11.20 -25.52
CA VAL A 230 7.61 12.49 -25.53
C VAL A 230 6.12 12.20 -25.73
N LEU A 231 5.33 12.37 -24.67
CA LEU A 231 3.88 12.26 -24.77
C LEU A 231 3.32 13.62 -25.21
N HIS A 232 2.84 13.70 -26.45
CA HIS A 232 2.08 14.85 -26.94
C HIS A 232 0.61 14.71 -26.54
N MET A 233 0.15 15.68 -25.75
CA MET A 233 -1.24 15.73 -25.34
C MET A 233 -2.11 16.27 -26.46
N ASN A 234 -3.19 15.56 -26.78
CA ASN A 234 -4.12 16.03 -27.80
C ASN A 234 -4.98 17.18 -27.25
N SER A 235 -4.74 18.38 -27.76
CA SER A 235 -5.45 19.61 -27.37
C SER A 235 -6.96 19.56 -27.69
N ALA A 236 -7.40 18.64 -28.54
CA ALA A 236 -8.82 18.51 -28.92
C ALA A 236 -9.76 18.11 -27.75
N PHE A 237 -9.24 17.50 -26.69
CA PHE A 237 -10.03 16.98 -25.55
C PHE A 237 -9.79 17.73 -24.24
N THR A 238 -9.27 18.95 -24.28
CA THR A 238 -8.94 19.72 -23.06
C THR A 238 -10.15 20.08 -22.21
N LYS A 239 -11.32 20.34 -22.83
CA LYS A 239 -12.56 20.65 -22.12
C LYS A 239 -13.12 19.41 -21.40
N GLU A 240 -13.15 18.28 -22.09
CA GLU A 240 -13.61 17.00 -21.53
C GLU A 240 -12.71 16.55 -20.39
N GLN A 241 -11.40 16.68 -20.55
CA GLN A 241 -10.42 16.38 -19.50
C GLN A 241 -10.62 17.27 -18.27
N TYR A 242 -10.87 18.57 -18.47
CA TYR A 242 -11.17 19.50 -17.39
C TYR A 242 -12.46 19.10 -16.64
N ILE A 243 -13.53 18.74 -17.38
CA ILE A 243 -14.78 18.30 -16.77
C ILE A 243 -14.58 17.03 -15.98
N ILE A 244 -13.89 16.03 -16.55
CA ILE A 244 -13.60 14.74 -15.89
C ILE A 244 -12.78 14.96 -14.61
N SER A 245 -11.81 15.88 -14.61
CA SER A 245 -11.00 16.19 -13.44
C SER A 245 -11.78 16.80 -12.27
N ARG A 246 -12.90 17.51 -12.57
CA ARG A 246 -13.77 18.11 -11.56
C ARG A 246 -14.77 17.11 -10.95
N ILE A 247 -15.04 16.01 -11.62
CA ILE A 247 -15.99 15.00 -11.14
C ILE A 247 -15.63 14.49 -9.72
N PRO A 248 -14.38 14.14 -9.39
CA PRO A 248 -14.03 13.73 -8.03
C PRO A 248 -14.28 14.80 -6.96
N GLU A 249 -14.00 16.08 -7.28
CA GLU A 249 -14.25 17.20 -6.36
C GLU A 249 -15.76 17.38 -6.10
N LEU A 250 -16.59 17.27 -7.14
CA LEU A 250 -18.04 17.33 -7.02
C LEU A 250 -18.57 16.18 -6.14
N TYR A 251 -18.13 14.95 -6.37
CA TYR A 251 -18.55 13.82 -5.54
C TYR A 251 -18.12 13.94 -4.08
N GLN A 252 -16.95 14.51 -3.82
CA GLN A 252 -16.49 14.78 -2.44
C GLN A 252 -17.32 15.83 -1.72
N SER A 253 -17.98 16.73 -2.44
CA SER A 253 -18.84 17.77 -1.85
C SER A 253 -20.25 17.28 -1.51
N ILE A 254 -20.67 16.12 -2.05
CA ILE A 254 -22.03 15.59 -1.84
C ILE A 254 -22.02 14.65 -0.62
N PRO A 255 -22.80 14.92 0.44
CA PRO A 255 -22.94 14.05 1.59
C PRO A 255 -23.30 12.61 1.18
N PHE A 256 -22.81 11.62 1.89
CA PHE A 256 -22.90 10.17 1.62
C PHE A 256 -22.13 9.70 0.37
N ILE A 257 -22.15 10.41 -0.76
CA ILE A 257 -21.37 10.06 -1.94
C ILE A 257 -19.87 10.27 -1.63
N SER A 258 -19.55 11.31 -0.86
CA SER A 258 -18.18 11.57 -0.39
C SER A 258 -17.55 10.40 0.36
N LEU A 259 -18.33 9.54 1.03
CA LEU A 259 -17.85 8.36 1.72
C LEU A 259 -17.16 7.37 0.78
N ILE A 260 -17.59 7.31 -0.48
CA ILE A 260 -16.96 6.42 -1.49
C ILE A 260 -15.50 6.80 -1.74
N TYR A 261 -15.16 8.09 -1.57
CA TYR A 261 -13.82 8.64 -1.77
C TYR A 261 -13.04 8.83 -0.46
N ASN A 262 -13.64 8.47 0.68
CA ASN A 262 -13.05 8.72 1.98
C ASN A 262 -12.23 7.53 2.46
N CYS A 263 -10.91 7.70 2.58
CA CYS A 263 -10.01 6.64 3.04
C CYS A 263 -10.35 6.16 4.46
N SER A 264 -10.76 7.08 5.36
CA SER A 264 -11.09 6.73 6.75
C SER A 264 -12.35 5.87 6.86
N PHE A 265 -13.32 6.05 5.97
CA PHE A 265 -14.50 5.19 5.90
C PHE A 265 -14.10 3.72 5.73
N TYR A 266 -13.28 3.41 4.73
CA TYR A 266 -12.80 2.05 4.49
C TYR A 266 -11.90 1.55 5.62
N THR A 267 -11.05 2.41 6.17
CA THR A 267 -10.18 2.07 7.30
C THR A 267 -10.98 1.57 8.49
N TRP A 268 -11.94 2.37 8.96
CA TRP A 268 -12.75 2.02 10.12
C TRP A 268 -13.62 0.80 9.88
N PHE A 269 -14.25 0.68 8.70
CA PHE A 269 -15.07 -0.49 8.40
C PHE A 269 -14.26 -1.77 8.26
N VAL A 270 -13.09 -1.74 7.63
CA VAL A 270 -12.20 -2.92 7.55
C VAL A 270 -11.74 -3.34 8.93
N LEU A 271 -11.28 -2.39 9.76
CA LEU A 271 -10.86 -2.68 11.14
C LEU A 271 -12.02 -3.23 11.97
N PHE A 272 -13.23 -2.67 11.85
CA PHE A 272 -14.42 -3.14 12.54
C PHE A 272 -14.81 -4.55 12.11
N LEU A 273 -14.95 -4.81 10.81
CA LEU A 273 -15.36 -6.12 10.29
C LEU A 273 -14.30 -7.20 10.62
N PHE A 274 -13.02 -6.87 10.50
CA PHE A 274 -11.94 -7.79 10.83
C PHE A 274 -11.90 -8.06 12.33
N GLY A 275 -11.98 -7.03 13.18
CA GLY A 275 -12.02 -7.16 14.64
C GLY A 275 -13.24 -7.96 15.10
N LEU A 276 -14.42 -7.68 14.53
CA LEU A 276 -15.64 -8.44 14.84
C LEU A 276 -15.50 -9.92 14.44
N SER A 277 -14.87 -10.20 13.30
CA SER A 277 -14.60 -11.58 12.87
C SER A 277 -13.66 -12.32 13.83
N VAL A 278 -12.65 -11.62 14.39
CA VAL A 278 -11.73 -12.17 15.39
C VAL A 278 -12.46 -12.44 16.69
N ILE A 279 -13.22 -11.48 17.22
CA ILE A 279 -13.99 -11.61 18.48
C ILE A 279 -15.02 -12.75 18.36
N SER A 280 -15.71 -12.82 17.22
CA SER A 280 -16.73 -13.85 16.94
C SER A 280 -16.12 -15.20 16.52
N LYS A 281 -14.81 -15.33 16.47
CA LYS A 281 -14.06 -16.55 16.08
C LYS A 281 -14.50 -17.11 14.71
N LYS A 282 -14.87 -16.24 13.77
CA LYS A 282 -15.27 -16.62 12.41
C LYS A 282 -14.02 -16.80 11.53
N ASN A 283 -13.36 -17.95 11.66
CA ASN A 283 -12.05 -18.22 11.04
C ASN A 283 -12.02 -17.95 9.53
N LYS A 284 -13.07 -18.27 8.79
CA LYS A 284 -13.12 -18.03 7.35
C LYS A 284 -13.12 -16.53 7.03
N SER A 285 -13.92 -15.74 7.77
CA SER A 285 -13.93 -14.26 7.62
C SER A 285 -12.59 -13.64 7.99
N ILE A 286 -11.89 -14.17 9.00
CA ILE A 286 -10.53 -13.74 9.37
C ILE A 286 -9.58 -13.98 8.20
N ILE A 287 -9.62 -15.16 7.57
CA ILE A 287 -8.73 -15.50 6.45
C ILE A 287 -8.99 -14.60 5.24
N VAL A 288 -10.26 -14.34 4.90
CA VAL A 288 -10.62 -13.42 3.80
C VAL A 288 -10.23 -11.98 4.13
N GLY A 289 -10.41 -11.55 5.37
CA GLY A 289 -10.10 -10.20 5.83
C GLY A 289 -8.60 -9.92 6.00
N LEU A 290 -7.78 -10.96 6.22
CA LEU A 290 -6.35 -10.80 6.49
C LEU A 290 -5.60 -10.05 5.38
N PRO A 291 -5.69 -10.44 4.09
CA PRO A 291 -5.00 -9.69 3.04
C PRO A 291 -5.47 -8.24 2.95
N ILE A 292 -6.75 -7.96 3.24
CA ILE A 292 -7.32 -6.61 3.22
C ILE A 292 -6.75 -5.78 4.38
N ALA A 293 -6.69 -6.35 5.59
CA ALA A 293 -6.10 -5.70 6.76
C ALA A 293 -4.59 -5.47 6.59
N LEU A 294 -3.86 -6.42 5.99
CA LEU A 294 -2.44 -6.26 5.67
C LEU A 294 -2.23 -5.17 4.60
N SER A 295 -3.11 -5.08 3.59
CA SER A 295 -3.06 -4.01 2.61
C SER A 295 -3.27 -2.63 3.26
N LEU A 296 -4.15 -2.55 4.26
CA LEU A 296 -4.33 -1.33 5.06
C LEU A 296 -3.05 -0.98 5.84
N GLY A 297 -2.39 -1.97 6.44
CA GLY A 297 -1.09 -1.79 7.08
C GLY A 297 -0.02 -1.25 6.11
N VAL A 298 -0.02 -1.72 4.86
CA VAL A 298 0.87 -1.19 3.80
C VAL A 298 0.55 0.27 3.49
N CYS A 299 -0.74 0.68 3.49
CA CYS A 299 -1.11 2.09 3.30
C CYS A 299 -0.53 2.97 4.41
N PHE A 300 -0.55 2.52 5.66
CA PHE A 300 0.00 3.27 6.80
C PHE A 300 1.52 3.45 6.77
N LEU A 301 2.21 2.62 6.03
CA LEU A 301 3.66 2.73 5.83
C LEU A 301 4.03 3.49 4.55
N SER A 302 3.04 4.02 3.84
CA SER A 302 3.26 4.79 2.61
C SER A 302 3.86 6.17 2.88
N PRO A 303 4.55 6.79 1.90
CA PRO A 303 5.15 8.11 2.08
C PRO A 303 4.16 9.27 2.08
N VAL A 304 2.90 9.03 1.73
CA VAL A 304 1.88 10.08 1.53
C VAL A 304 0.63 9.73 2.31
N ASP A 305 0.11 10.70 3.07
CA ASP A 305 -1.18 10.56 3.77
C ASP A 305 -2.36 10.54 2.78
N THR A 306 -3.44 9.86 3.17
CA THR A 306 -4.73 9.79 2.43
C THR A 306 -4.65 9.52 0.94
N CYS A 307 -3.66 8.79 0.50
CA CYS A 307 -3.48 8.44 -0.91
C CYS A 307 -4.50 7.37 -1.33
N ILE A 308 -5.55 7.77 -2.08
CA ILE A 308 -6.61 6.85 -2.51
C ILE A 308 -6.09 5.77 -3.43
N ARG A 309 -5.06 6.05 -4.21
CA ARG A 309 -4.37 5.10 -5.08
C ARG A 309 -3.91 3.85 -4.32
N TYR A 310 -3.44 4.03 -3.09
CA TYR A 310 -3.02 2.91 -2.24
C TYR A 310 -4.19 2.13 -1.66
N MET A 311 -5.33 2.79 -1.50
CA MET A 311 -6.57 2.19 -0.99
C MET A 311 -7.38 1.44 -2.06
N LEU A 312 -7.07 1.54 -3.36
CA LEU A 312 -7.85 0.93 -4.45
C LEU A 312 -8.08 -0.57 -4.25
N ALA A 313 -7.07 -1.30 -3.78
CA ALA A 313 -7.17 -2.73 -3.49
C ALA A 313 -8.21 -3.01 -2.38
N ILE A 314 -8.26 -2.17 -1.37
CA ILE A 314 -9.21 -2.25 -0.25
C ILE A 314 -10.61 -1.87 -0.74
N ILE A 315 -10.73 -0.76 -1.47
CA ILE A 315 -12.02 -0.26 -1.97
C ILE A 315 -12.71 -1.29 -2.88
N VAL A 316 -11.96 -1.95 -3.77
CA VAL A 316 -12.53 -2.95 -4.68
C VAL A 316 -12.95 -4.24 -3.98
N THR A 317 -12.26 -4.63 -2.92
CA THR A 317 -12.55 -5.86 -2.17
C THR A 317 -13.51 -5.66 -1.00
N PHE A 318 -13.71 -4.44 -0.54
CA PHE A 318 -14.56 -4.11 0.60
C PHE A 318 -16.00 -4.65 0.47
N PRO A 319 -16.74 -4.46 -0.66
CA PRO A 319 -18.10 -4.99 -0.79
C PRO A 319 -18.15 -6.52 -0.69
N ILE A 320 -17.13 -7.20 -1.21
CA ILE A 320 -17.03 -8.66 -1.17
C ILE A 320 -16.77 -9.12 0.27
N PHE A 321 -15.84 -8.46 0.96
CA PHE A 321 -15.54 -8.78 2.36
C PHE A 321 -16.75 -8.56 3.27
N LEU A 322 -17.46 -7.44 3.12
CA LEU A 322 -18.68 -7.14 3.86
C LEU A 322 -19.75 -8.22 3.62
N SER A 323 -20.00 -8.55 2.36
CA SER A 323 -20.99 -9.58 1.99
C SER A 323 -20.61 -10.95 2.55
N TYR A 324 -19.32 -11.29 2.52
CA TYR A 324 -18.80 -12.53 3.04
C TYR A 324 -18.97 -12.62 4.57
N CYS A 325 -18.63 -11.56 5.30
CA CYS A 325 -18.84 -11.47 6.74
C CYS A 325 -20.32 -11.66 7.11
N ILE A 326 -21.23 -10.95 6.44
CA ILE A 326 -22.68 -11.07 6.67
C ILE A 326 -23.15 -12.51 6.45
N SER A 327 -22.67 -13.17 5.39
CA SER A 327 -22.99 -14.57 5.09
C SER A 327 -22.50 -15.53 6.16
N GLU A 328 -21.30 -15.33 6.68
CA GLU A 328 -20.71 -16.18 7.73
C GLU A 328 -21.35 -15.96 9.12
N TRP A 329 -21.85 -14.74 9.39
CA TRP A 329 -22.55 -14.45 10.66
C TRP A 329 -23.99 -14.97 10.69
N LYS A 330 -24.61 -15.18 9.53
CA LYS A 330 -25.94 -15.80 9.43
C LYS A 330 -25.90 -17.33 9.61
N LYS A 331 -24.73 -17.96 9.47
CA LYS A 331 -24.49 -19.38 9.76
C LYS A 331 -24.17 -19.58 11.25
#